data_e756d7fc5919854e447b45cb2b3ff20b
#
_entry.id   e756d7fc5919854e447b45cb2b3ff20b
#
_cell.length_a   1.000
_cell.length_b   1.000
_cell.length_c   1.000
_cell.angle_alpha   90.00
_cell.angle_beta   90.00
_cell.angle_gamma   90.00
#
_symmetry.space_group_name_H-M   'P 1'
#
loop_
_entity.id
_entity.type
_entity.pdbx_description
1 polymer ?
#
loop_
_entity_poly.entity_id
_entity_poly.type
_entity_poly.pdbx_seq_one_letter_code
_entity_poly.pdbx_strand_id
1 'polypeptide(L)'
;MDLEMTLATAETIHGWTTASELEWLFQTARSLPCGAVWVELGVWKGRSFFTVAMGLRRRSKLIAVDSFTPTVTSLPFVPSQDWVQDHFRAVYSGIKRLREDLRIEVVRLDTSEASRLVPDASVDVVYFDADHSREGLAKDLSAWIPKVKLGGLFCGHDYNEGFPGVIELVDELFPAREIIPETSIWQARKSNMS
;
A
#
# COMPACT_ATOMS: atom_id res chain seq x y z
N MET A 1 -6.24 17.99 5.34
CA MET A 1 -7.55 17.31 5.50
C MET A 1 -7.48 16.56 6.83
N ASP A 2 -8.50 16.62 7.65
CA ASP A 2 -8.61 15.82 8.87
C ASP A 2 -9.05 14.38 8.55
N LEU A 3 -9.10 13.53 9.56
CA LEU A 3 -9.44 12.12 9.40
C LEU A 3 -10.86 11.93 8.84
N GLU A 4 -11.87 12.60 9.44
CA GLU A 4 -13.28 12.42 9.08
C GLU A 4 -13.52 12.75 7.60
N MET A 5 -13.04 13.91 7.17
CA MET A 5 -13.14 14.35 5.77
C MET A 5 -12.35 13.41 4.83
N THR A 6 -11.22 12.88 5.28
CA THR A 6 -10.41 11.93 4.49
C THR A 6 -11.18 10.64 4.27
N LEU A 7 -11.76 10.07 5.34
CA LEU A 7 -12.54 8.83 5.25
C LEU A 7 -13.77 9.02 4.36
N ALA A 8 -14.54 10.07 4.59
CA ALA A 8 -15.72 10.37 3.76
C ALA A 8 -15.36 10.53 2.26
N THR A 9 -14.21 11.14 1.95
CA THR A 9 -13.76 11.25 0.56
C THR A 9 -13.28 9.91 0.02
N ALA A 10 -12.50 9.15 0.79
CA ALA A 10 -11.99 7.85 0.39
C ALA A 10 -13.12 6.85 0.08
N GLU A 11 -14.21 6.88 0.83
CA GLU A 11 -15.38 6.04 0.60
C GLU A 11 -16.07 6.29 -0.75
N THR A 12 -15.90 7.47 -1.34
CA THR A 12 -16.38 7.76 -2.71
C THR A 12 -15.51 7.11 -3.79
N ILE A 13 -14.28 6.70 -3.46
CA ILE A 13 -13.38 5.99 -4.36
C ILE A 13 -13.67 4.50 -4.25
N HIS A 14 -14.04 3.86 -5.34
CA HIS A 14 -14.33 2.43 -5.33
C HIS A 14 -13.10 1.62 -4.89
N GLY A 15 -13.25 0.70 -3.92
CA GLY A 15 -12.22 -0.17 -3.36
C GLY A 15 -12.79 -1.09 -2.29
N TRP A 16 -11.98 -2.05 -1.84
CA TRP A 16 -12.39 -3.04 -0.84
C TRP A 16 -11.89 -2.73 0.58
N THR A 17 -10.99 -1.76 0.72
CA THR A 17 -10.48 -1.32 2.02
C THR A 17 -11.62 -0.75 2.86
N THR A 18 -11.82 -1.28 4.06
CA THR A 18 -12.87 -0.88 5.01
C THR A 18 -12.56 0.46 5.69
N ALA A 19 -13.54 1.06 6.37
CA ALA A 19 -13.34 2.31 7.11
C ALA A 19 -12.28 2.17 8.22
N SER A 20 -12.26 1.05 8.97
CA SER A 20 -11.26 0.78 10.01
C SER A 20 -9.86 0.66 9.42
N GLU A 21 -9.71 0.03 8.27
CA GLU A 21 -8.43 -0.09 7.57
C GLU A 21 -7.95 1.27 7.03
N LEU A 22 -8.86 2.07 6.46
CA LEU A 22 -8.54 3.42 6.01
C LEU A 22 -8.10 4.31 7.19
N GLU A 23 -8.78 4.22 8.33
CA GLU A 23 -8.37 4.93 9.54
C GLU A 23 -6.97 4.52 9.99
N TRP A 24 -6.69 3.22 10.04
CA TRP A 24 -5.37 2.72 10.41
C TRP A 24 -4.28 3.20 9.45
N LEU A 25 -4.53 3.16 8.14
CA LEU A 25 -3.60 3.65 7.11
C LEU A 25 -3.32 5.16 7.29
N PHE A 26 -4.37 5.96 7.52
CA PHE A 26 -4.22 7.40 7.79
C PHE A 26 -3.36 7.66 9.04
N GLN A 27 -3.68 7.01 10.16
CA GLN A 27 -2.99 7.21 11.42
C GLN A 27 -1.53 6.75 11.36
N THR A 28 -1.27 5.61 10.70
CA THR A 28 0.07 5.11 10.45
C THR A 28 0.87 6.11 9.62
N ALA A 29 0.32 6.59 8.52
CA ALA A 29 0.97 7.62 7.69
C ALA A 29 1.21 8.92 8.48
N ARG A 30 0.26 9.34 9.33
CA ARG A 30 0.33 10.54 10.15
C ARG A 30 1.41 10.46 11.24
N SER A 31 1.69 9.26 11.73
CA SER A 31 2.71 9.02 12.76
C SER A 31 4.15 9.15 12.24
N LEU A 32 4.36 9.03 10.93
CA LEU A 32 5.68 9.10 10.32
C LEU A 32 6.28 10.51 10.38
N PRO A 33 7.61 10.65 10.36
CA PRO A 33 8.27 11.95 10.32
C PRO A 33 8.03 12.70 9.00
N CYS A 34 8.28 14.00 8.98
CA CYS A 34 8.37 14.74 7.72
C CYS A 34 9.47 14.15 6.84
N GLY A 35 9.20 14.03 5.54
CA GLY A 35 10.15 13.45 4.58
C GLY A 35 10.19 11.93 4.55
N ALA A 36 9.29 11.24 5.23
CA ALA A 36 9.16 9.78 5.17
C ALA A 36 8.86 9.29 3.74
N VAL A 37 9.26 8.06 3.46
CA VAL A 37 9.01 7.37 2.18
C VAL A 37 8.04 6.23 2.42
N TRP A 38 6.90 6.29 1.77
CA TRP A 38 5.88 5.24 1.72
C TRP A 38 5.77 4.67 0.32
N VAL A 39 5.77 3.35 0.21
CA VAL A 39 5.52 2.63 -1.04
C VAL A 39 4.26 1.81 -0.89
N GLU A 40 3.38 1.88 -1.88
CA GLU A 40 2.19 1.04 -1.97
C GLU A 40 2.27 0.18 -3.22
N LEU A 41 2.20 -1.13 -3.03
CA LEU A 41 2.21 -2.15 -4.08
C LEU A 41 0.78 -2.62 -4.31
N GLY A 42 0.26 -2.36 -5.52
CA GLY A 42 -1.15 -2.53 -5.83
C GLY A 42 -1.99 -1.33 -5.37
N VAL A 43 -2.14 -0.33 -6.21
CA VAL A 43 -2.94 0.86 -5.86
C VAL A 43 -4.33 0.83 -6.48
N TRP A 44 -4.54 -0.03 -7.47
CA TRP A 44 -5.78 -0.17 -8.21
C TRP A 44 -6.41 1.18 -8.57
N LYS A 45 -7.56 1.56 -7.94
CA LYS A 45 -8.22 2.87 -8.17
C LYS A 45 -7.80 3.95 -7.18
N GLY A 46 -6.97 3.62 -6.17
CA GLY A 46 -6.31 4.58 -5.30
C GLY A 46 -7.05 4.96 -4.03
N ARG A 47 -8.00 4.14 -3.50
CA ARG A 47 -8.69 4.43 -2.23
C ARG A 47 -7.73 4.50 -1.05
N SER A 48 -6.93 3.47 -0.82
CA SER A 48 -5.87 3.39 0.19
C SER A 48 -4.80 4.45 -0.04
N PHE A 49 -4.36 4.58 -1.28
CA PHE A 49 -3.35 5.56 -1.71
C PHE A 49 -3.75 7.01 -1.41
N PHE A 50 -5.02 7.37 -1.67
CA PHE A 50 -5.57 8.68 -1.30
C PHE A 50 -5.49 8.89 0.22
N THR A 51 -5.92 7.90 0.99
CA THR A 51 -5.97 7.96 2.45
C THR A 51 -4.56 8.16 3.04
N VAL A 52 -3.59 7.37 2.57
CA VAL A 52 -2.18 7.52 2.96
C VAL A 52 -1.65 8.91 2.60
N ALA A 53 -1.94 9.39 1.39
CA ALA A 53 -1.52 10.74 0.97
C ALA A 53 -2.04 11.83 1.91
N MET A 54 -3.29 11.73 2.37
CA MET A 54 -3.86 12.72 3.30
C MET A 54 -3.25 12.62 4.71
N GLY A 55 -2.84 11.43 5.14
CA GLY A 55 -2.18 11.19 6.43
C GLY A 55 -0.72 11.67 6.46
N LEU A 56 0.05 11.45 5.41
CA LEU A 56 1.48 11.74 5.35
C LEU A 56 1.82 13.18 5.71
N ARG A 57 2.94 13.38 6.39
CA ARG A 57 3.48 14.70 6.69
C ARG A 57 4.18 15.31 5.46
N ARG A 58 4.32 16.63 5.49
CA ARG A 58 4.95 17.40 4.40
C ARG A 58 6.34 16.88 4.02
N ARG A 59 6.73 17.08 2.76
CA ARG A 59 8.00 16.64 2.15
C ARG A 59 8.16 15.13 2.07
N SER A 60 7.15 14.35 2.48
CA SER A 60 7.17 12.89 2.33
C SER A 60 7.10 12.50 0.86
N LYS A 61 7.62 11.31 0.56
CA LYS A 61 7.55 10.69 -0.75
C LYS A 61 6.53 9.55 -0.68
N LEU A 62 5.59 9.53 -1.61
CA LEU A 62 4.59 8.49 -1.77
C LEU A 62 4.74 7.87 -3.16
N ILE A 63 5.00 6.57 -3.21
CA ILE A 63 5.24 5.83 -4.45
C ILE A 63 4.09 4.84 -4.64
N ALA A 64 3.35 5.01 -5.75
CA ALA A 64 2.40 4.03 -6.24
C ALA A 64 3.10 3.08 -7.20
N VAL A 65 2.98 1.79 -6.95
CA VAL A 65 3.48 0.74 -7.86
C VAL A 65 2.32 -0.14 -8.26
N ASP A 66 2.00 -0.17 -9.55
CA ASP A 66 0.92 -1.00 -10.10
C ASP A 66 1.16 -1.24 -11.60
N SER A 67 0.94 -2.43 -12.08
CA SER A 67 0.92 -2.72 -13.51
C SER A 67 -0.34 -2.18 -14.17
N PHE A 68 -1.37 -1.90 -13.37
CA PHE A 68 -2.76 -1.62 -13.77
C PHE A 68 -3.36 -2.73 -14.65
N THR A 69 -2.78 -3.92 -14.60
CA THR A 69 -3.34 -5.10 -15.27
C THR A 69 -4.37 -5.72 -14.34
N PRO A 70 -5.64 -5.81 -14.75
CA PRO A 70 -6.67 -6.38 -13.88
C PRO A 70 -6.39 -7.85 -13.63
N THR A 71 -6.25 -8.22 -12.36
CA THR A 71 -6.13 -9.62 -11.91
C THR A 71 -7.40 -10.10 -11.21
N VAL A 72 -8.38 -9.21 -11.00
CA VAL A 72 -9.59 -9.50 -10.22
C VAL A 72 -10.61 -10.22 -11.09
N THR A 73 -10.80 -11.51 -10.84
CA THR A 73 -11.80 -12.36 -11.51
C THR A 73 -13.19 -12.30 -10.88
N SER A 74 -13.32 -11.68 -9.70
CA SER A 74 -14.58 -11.62 -8.93
C SER A 74 -15.52 -10.49 -9.34
N LEU A 75 -15.11 -9.62 -10.26
CA LEU A 75 -15.99 -8.58 -10.79
C LEU A 75 -16.96 -9.16 -11.85
N PRO A 76 -18.16 -8.60 -11.97
CA PRO A 76 -19.13 -9.03 -12.99
C PRO A 76 -18.66 -8.77 -14.44
N PHE A 77 -17.59 -8.05 -14.61
CA PHE A 77 -16.85 -7.85 -15.86
C PHE A 77 -15.35 -7.72 -15.55
N VAL A 78 -14.50 -8.09 -16.50
CA VAL A 78 -13.05 -7.86 -16.39
C VAL A 78 -12.78 -6.44 -16.89
N PRO A 79 -12.39 -5.50 -15.99
CA PRO A 79 -12.09 -4.13 -16.41
C PRO A 79 -10.85 -4.12 -17.31
N SER A 80 -10.81 -3.20 -18.27
CA SER A 80 -9.58 -2.99 -19.05
C SER A 80 -8.52 -2.28 -18.18
N GLN A 81 -7.26 -2.50 -18.51
CA GLN A 81 -6.12 -1.80 -17.89
C GLN A 81 -6.30 -0.27 -17.95
N ASP A 82 -6.72 0.25 -19.09
CA ASP A 82 -6.94 1.69 -19.27
C ASP A 82 -8.05 2.21 -18.36
N TRP A 83 -9.13 1.45 -18.19
CA TRP A 83 -10.22 1.83 -17.30
C TRP A 83 -9.79 1.94 -15.84
N VAL A 84 -9.00 0.99 -15.34
CA VAL A 84 -8.45 1.04 -13.96
C VAL A 84 -7.51 2.24 -13.82
N GLN A 85 -6.62 2.40 -14.78
CA GLN A 85 -5.64 3.48 -14.76
C GLN A 85 -6.29 4.88 -14.84
N ASP A 86 -7.36 5.04 -15.60
CA ASP A 86 -8.05 6.33 -15.71
C ASP A 86 -8.74 6.72 -14.40
N HIS A 87 -9.32 5.74 -13.68
CA HIS A 87 -9.86 5.99 -12.34
C HIS A 87 -8.76 6.42 -11.37
N PHE A 88 -7.63 5.71 -11.35
CA PHE A 88 -6.48 6.11 -10.54
C PHE A 88 -5.96 7.50 -10.90
N ARG A 89 -5.87 7.86 -12.18
CA ARG A 89 -5.43 9.19 -12.64
C ARG A 89 -6.31 10.32 -12.10
N ALA A 90 -7.62 10.09 -12.00
CA ALA A 90 -8.53 11.08 -11.41
C ALA A 90 -8.21 11.31 -9.92
N VAL A 91 -8.02 10.22 -9.17
CA VAL A 91 -7.62 10.27 -7.75
C VAL A 91 -6.25 10.93 -7.59
N TYR A 92 -5.26 10.49 -8.34
CA TYR A 92 -3.91 11.09 -8.35
C TYR A 92 -3.94 12.60 -8.60
N SER A 93 -4.73 13.05 -9.59
CA SER A 93 -4.87 14.48 -9.90
C SER A 93 -5.51 15.25 -8.76
N GLY A 94 -6.46 14.64 -8.03
CA GLY A 94 -7.04 15.18 -6.81
C GLY A 94 -6.00 15.35 -5.71
N ILE A 95 -5.22 14.28 -5.45
CA ILE A 95 -4.15 14.30 -4.44
C ILE A 95 -3.14 15.41 -4.76
N LYS A 96 -2.69 15.52 -6.00
CA LYS A 96 -1.71 16.56 -6.42
C LYS A 96 -2.19 17.98 -6.14
N ARG A 97 -3.49 18.25 -6.27
CA ARG A 97 -4.06 19.57 -5.94
C ARG A 97 -4.16 19.81 -4.43
N LEU A 98 -4.40 18.77 -3.65
CA LEU A 98 -4.59 18.87 -2.20
C LEU A 98 -3.27 18.81 -1.42
N ARG A 99 -2.25 18.17 -1.98
CA ARG A 99 -0.99 17.82 -1.32
C ARG A 99 0.22 18.15 -2.21
N GLU A 100 0.33 19.42 -2.61
CA GLU A 100 1.51 19.93 -3.35
C GLU A 100 2.82 19.80 -2.56
N ASP A 101 2.72 19.63 -1.26
CA ASP A 101 3.82 19.44 -0.34
C ASP A 101 4.44 18.02 -0.35
N LEU A 102 3.79 17.06 -1.02
CA LEU A 102 4.28 15.69 -1.20
C LEU A 102 5.01 15.48 -2.53
N ARG A 103 5.95 14.55 -2.52
CA ARG A 103 6.55 14.00 -3.75
C ARG A 103 5.82 12.70 -4.09
N ILE A 104 5.04 12.70 -5.16
CA ILE A 104 4.27 11.52 -5.56
C ILE A 104 4.83 10.98 -6.87
N GLU A 105 5.20 9.71 -6.86
CA GLU A 105 5.68 8.97 -8.03
C GLU A 105 4.70 7.83 -8.34
N VAL A 106 4.47 7.59 -9.63
CA VAL A 106 3.65 6.49 -10.12
C VAL A 106 4.53 5.63 -11.01
N VAL A 107 4.73 4.39 -10.63
CA VAL A 107 5.55 3.41 -11.32
C VAL A 107 4.63 2.34 -11.91
N ARG A 108 4.50 2.34 -13.24
CA ARG A 108 3.72 1.35 -13.97
C ARG A 108 4.59 0.17 -14.36
N LEU A 109 4.80 -0.73 -13.41
CA LEU A 109 5.59 -1.97 -13.57
C LEU A 109 4.98 -3.09 -12.73
N ASP A 110 5.44 -4.32 -12.95
CA ASP A 110 5.32 -5.40 -11.98
C ASP A 110 5.89 -4.95 -10.63
N THR A 111 5.20 -5.29 -9.54
CA THR A 111 5.52 -4.80 -8.20
C THR A 111 6.93 -5.17 -7.76
N SER A 112 7.34 -6.40 -8.03
CA SER A 112 8.69 -6.86 -7.69
C SER A 112 9.78 -6.21 -8.55
N GLU A 113 9.51 -5.98 -9.83
CA GLU A 113 10.48 -5.33 -10.75
C GLU A 113 10.71 -3.87 -10.38
N ALA A 114 9.67 -3.17 -9.93
CA ALA A 114 9.74 -1.78 -9.53
C ALA A 114 10.71 -1.54 -8.36
N SER A 115 10.97 -2.55 -7.54
CA SER A 115 11.94 -2.47 -6.43
C SER A 115 13.33 -2.03 -6.87
N ARG A 116 13.72 -2.33 -8.13
CA ARG A 116 15.03 -1.95 -8.69
C ARG A 116 15.20 -0.44 -8.85
N LEU A 117 14.10 0.31 -8.86
CA LEU A 117 14.10 1.77 -8.96
C LEU A 117 14.26 2.46 -7.59
N VAL A 118 14.22 1.70 -6.51
CA VAL A 118 14.25 2.21 -5.15
C VAL A 118 15.54 1.74 -4.45
N PRO A 119 16.34 2.67 -3.88
CA PRO A 119 17.56 2.30 -3.16
C PRO A 119 17.27 1.43 -1.93
N ASP A 120 18.21 0.57 -1.57
CA ASP A 120 18.14 -0.24 -0.36
C ASP A 120 18.12 0.66 0.90
N ALA A 121 17.44 0.22 1.94
CA ALA A 121 17.30 0.88 3.23
C ALA A 121 16.84 2.35 3.12
N SER A 122 15.96 2.67 2.16
CA SER A 122 15.47 4.03 1.90
C SER A 122 13.98 4.24 2.21
N VAL A 123 13.23 3.17 2.40
CA VAL A 123 11.77 3.19 2.58
C VAL A 123 11.39 3.08 4.06
N ASP A 124 10.48 3.91 4.53
CA ASP A 124 9.98 3.85 5.91
C ASP A 124 8.83 2.84 6.04
N VAL A 125 7.96 2.75 5.02
CA VAL A 125 6.82 1.82 5.00
C VAL A 125 6.65 1.25 3.59
N VAL A 126 6.45 -0.07 3.50
CA VAL A 126 5.90 -0.75 2.31
C VAL A 126 4.56 -1.38 2.67
N TYR A 127 3.52 -1.06 1.90
CA TYR A 127 2.20 -1.64 2.00
C TYR A 127 1.97 -2.61 0.83
N PHE A 128 1.74 -3.90 1.16
CA PHE A 128 1.57 -4.99 0.20
C PHE A 128 0.07 -5.25 -0.02
N ASP A 129 -0.43 -4.92 -1.20
CA ASP A 129 -1.85 -5.04 -1.58
C ASP A 129 -2.02 -5.36 -3.07
N ALA A 130 -1.12 -6.19 -3.64
CA ALA A 130 -1.08 -6.49 -5.07
C ALA A 130 -1.55 -7.91 -5.39
N ASP A 131 -0.65 -8.88 -5.40
CA ASP A 131 -0.95 -10.30 -5.64
C ASP A 131 -1.11 -11.03 -4.30
N HIS A 132 -2.32 -11.52 -4.03
CA HIS A 132 -2.68 -12.19 -2.77
C HIS A 132 -2.39 -13.69 -2.79
N SER A 133 -1.76 -14.21 -3.85
CA SER A 133 -1.22 -15.56 -3.85
C SER A 133 0.04 -15.63 -2.99
N ARG A 134 0.32 -16.82 -2.42
CA ARG A 134 1.55 -17.06 -1.67
C ARG A 134 2.80 -16.74 -2.50
N GLU A 135 2.79 -17.14 -3.77
CA GLU A 135 3.91 -16.95 -4.71
C GLU A 135 4.11 -15.46 -5.06
N GLY A 136 3.04 -14.74 -5.33
CA GLY A 136 3.08 -13.31 -5.66
C GLY A 136 3.59 -12.49 -4.48
N LEU A 137 3.01 -12.70 -3.29
CA LEU A 137 3.46 -12.02 -2.09
C LEU A 137 4.92 -12.38 -1.72
N ALA A 138 5.35 -13.64 -1.89
CA ALA A 138 6.74 -14.05 -1.65
C ALA A 138 7.72 -13.34 -2.58
N LYS A 139 7.34 -13.18 -3.85
CA LYS A 139 8.13 -12.45 -4.85
C LYS A 139 8.28 -10.99 -4.45
N ASP A 140 7.19 -10.34 -4.04
CA ASP A 140 7.20 -8.95 -3.61
C ASP A 140 8.00 -8.77 -2.32
N LEU A 141 7.77 -9.58 -1.30
CA LEU A 141 8.55 -9.52 -0.05
C LEU A 141 10.04 -9.68 -0.31
N SER A 142 10.44 -10.67 -1.11
CA SER A 142 11.85 -10.87 -1.46
C SER A 142 12.49 -9.63 -2.11
N ALA A 143 11.74 -8.95 -2.97
CA ALA A 143 12.20 -7.77 -3.69
C ALA A 143 12.24 -6.50 -2.81
N TRP A 144 11.29 -6.36 -1.87
CA TRP A 144 11.11 -5.13 -1.10
C TRP A 144 11.70 -5.15 0.32
N ILE A 145 11.96 -6.33 0.91
CA ILE A 145 12.64 -6.42 2.22
C ILE A 145 13.95 -5.63 2.26
N PRO A 146 14.84 -5.70 1.25
CA PRO A 146 16.07 -4.89 1.26
C PRO A 146 15.81 -3.39 1.26
N LYS A 147 14.71 -2.92 0.67
CA LYS A 147 14.39 -1.50 0.47
C LYS A 147 13.96 -0.80 1.75
N VAL A 148 13.39 -1.53 2.70
CA VAL A 148 12.90 -0.98 3.97
C VAL A 148 14.07 -0.69 4.90
N LYS A 149 14.02 0.46 5.56
CA LYS A 149 14.99 0.86 6.60
C LYS A 149 14.93 -0.08 7.80
N LEU A 150 16.03 -0.18 8.56
CA LEU A 150 15.99 -0.80 9.87
C LEU A 150 14.97 -0.07 10.77
N GLY A 151 14.08 -0.80 11.43
CA GLY A 151 12.95 -0.24 12.18
C GLY A 151 11.77 0.21 11.31
N GLY A 152 11.90 0.19 9.99
CA GLY A 152 10.82 0.48 9.05
C GLY A 152 9.72 -0.59 9.09
N LEU A 153 8.58 -0.29 8.50
CA LEU A 153 7.36 -1.09 8.60
C LEU A 153 7.09 -1.85 7.30
N PHE A 154 6.87 -3.15 7.44
CA PHE A 154 6.14 -3.97 6.47
C PHE A 154 4.69 -4.03 6.93
N CYS A 155 3.76 -3.80 6.06
CA CYS A 155 2.34 -4.02 6.32
C CYS A 155 1.66 -4.43 5.03
N GLY A 156 0.52 -5.10 5.14
CA GLY A 156 -0.23 -5.53 3.97
C GLY A 156 -1.67 -5.86 4.30
N HIS A 157 -2.45 -6.08 3.26
CA HIS A 157 -3.87 -6.41 3.32
C HIS A 157 -4.10 -7.92 3.24
N ASP A 158 -5.36 -8.33 3.31
CA ASP A 158 -5.84 -9.68 3.05
C ASP A 158 -5.30 -10.80 3.97
N TYR A 159 -4.90 -10.45 5.19
CA TYR A 159 -4.62 -11.46 6.21
C TYR A 159 -5.96 -11.99 6.78
N ASN A 160 -6.63 -12.82 6.00
CA ASN A 160 -7.91 -13.44 6.34
C ASN A 160 -8.09 -14.79 5.64
N GLU A 161 -9.09 -15.57 6.06
CA GLU A 161 -9.36 -16.94 5.56
C GLU A 161 -9.61 -17.01 4.04
N GLY A 162 -9.99 -15.90 3.39
CA GLY A 162 -10.14 -15.83 1.94
C GLY A 162 -8.81 -15.91 1.18
N PHE A 163 -7.69 -15.61 1.88
CA PHE A 163 -6.35 -15.59 1.29
C PHE A 163 -5.35 -16.38 2.15
N PRO A 164 -5.49 -17.72 2.24
CA PRO A 164 -4.64 -18.54 3.11
C PRO A 164 -3.15 -18.44 2.79
N GLY A 165 -2.80 -18.21 1.53
CA GLY A 165 -1.41 -18.01 1.13
C GLY A 165 -0.75 -16.77 1.75
N VAL A 166 -1.53 -15.71 2.01
CA VAL A 166 -1.05 -14.53 2.74
C VAL A 166 -0.78 -14.89 4.20
N ILE A 167 -1.75 -15.56 4.88
CA ILE A 167 -1.59 -15.99 6.27
C ILE A 167 -0.33 -16.85 6.42
N GLU A 168 -0.21 -17.91 5.63
CA GLU A 168 0.90 -18.86 5.70
C GLU A 168 2.26 -18.17 5.56
N LEU A 169 2.40 -17.32 4.57
CA LEU A 169 3.67 -16.65 4.28
C LEU A 169 4.03 -15.60 5.33
N VAL A 170 3.06 -14.80 5.75
CA VAL A 170 3.28 -13.77 6.79
C VAL A 170 3.64 -14.44 8.11
N ASP A 171 3.00 -15.54 8.48
CA ASP A 171 3.30 -16.32 9.68
C ASP A 171 4.70 -16.91 9.65
N GLU A 172 5.12 -17.43 8.49
CA GLU A 172 6.45 -17.98 8.29
C GLU A 172 7.56 -16.92 8.40
N LEU A 173 7.39 -15.79 7.71
CA LEU A 173 8.45 -14.78 7.62
C LEU A 173 8.47 -13.77 8.76
N PHE A 174 7.31 -13.52 9.39
CA PHE A 174 7.15 -12.53 10.43
C PHE A 174 6.49 -13.12 11.70
N PRO A 175 7.20 -13.98 12.45
CA PRO A 175 6.60 -14.61 13.65
C PRO A 175 6.19 -13.60 14.73
N ALA A 176 6.75 -12.39 14.74
CA ALA A 176 6.40 -11.29 15.62
C ALA A 176 5.45 -10.27 14.98
N ARG A 177 4.72 -10.67 13.93
CA ARG A 177 3.71 -9.80 13.32
C ARG A 177 2.59 -9.44 14.29
N GLU A 178 1.95 -8.35 13.99
CA GLU A 178 0.70 -7.92 14.64
C GLU A 178 -0.40 -7.87 13.58
N ILE A 179 -1.58 -8.33 13.94
CA ILE A 179 -2.80 -8.16 13.12
C ILE A 179 -3.60 -7.03 13.74
N ILE A 180 -3.98 -6.06 12.91
CA ILE A 180 -4.72 -4.90 13.38
C ILE A 180 -6.16 -5.33 13.70
N PRO A 181 -6.66 -5.11 14.92
CA PRO A 181 -8.00 -5.54 15.33
C PRO A 181 -9.09 -5.07 14.36
N GLU A 182 -10.06 -5.94 14.09
CA GLU A 182 -11.21 -5.67 13.22
C GLU A 182 -10.85 -5.33 11.75
N THR A 183 -9.64 -5.73 11.31
CA THR A 183 -9.17 -5.53 9.93
C THR A 183 -8.52 -6.79 9.39
N SER A 184 -8.20 -6.79 8.10
CA SER A 184 -7.33 -7.78 7.46
C SER A 184 -5.88 -7.30 7.31
N ILE A 185 -5.50 -6.22 8.00
CA ILE A 185 -4.14 -5.66 7.93
C ILE A 185 -3.21 -6.39 8.89
N TRP A 186 -2.09 -6.87 8.36
CA TRP A 186 -0.95 -7.32 9.13
C TRP A 186 0.17 -6.29 9.11
N GLN A 187 1.00 -6.28 10.17
CA GLN A 187 2.21 -5.45 10.21
C GLN A 187 3.37 -6.17 10.89
N ALA A 188 4.58 -5.82 10.48
CA ALA A 188 5.83 -6.26 11.09
C ALA A 188 6.93 -5.19 10.92
N ARG A 189 7.83 -5.07 11.90
CA ARG A 189 8.97 -4.15 11.77
C ARG A 189 10.22 -4.88 11.33
N LYS A 190 10.99 -4.22 10.45
CA LYS A 190 12.31 -4.72 10.06
C LYS A 190 13.24 -4.65 11.27
N SER A 191 13.58 -5.80 11.80
CA SER A 191 14.65 -5.96 12.80
C SER A 191 15.98 -6.32 12.13
N ASN A 192 17.08 -6.23 12.86
CA ASN A 192 18.32 -6.88 12.44
C ASN A 192 18.02 -8.38 12.33
N MET A 193 17.87 -8.88 11.12
CA MET A 193 17.86 -10.33 10.91
C MET A 193 19.29 -10.79 11.16
N SER A 194 19.47 -11.50 12.27
CA SER A 194 20.70 -12.21 12.62
C SER A 194 20.92 -13.39 11.68
#